data_e5316fc1235574f4f2fa983042e2c797
#
_entry.id   e5316fc1235574f4f2fa983042e2c797
#
_cell.length_a   1.000
_cell.length_b   1.000
_cell.length_c   1.000
_cell.angle_alpha   90.00
_cell.angle_beta   90.00
_cell.angle_gamma   90.00
#
_symmetry.space_group_name_H-M   'P 1'
#
loop_
_entity.id
_entity.type
_entity.pdbx_description
1 polymer ?
#
loop_
_entity_poly.entity_id
_entity_poly.type
_entity_poly.pdbx_seq_one_letter_code
_entity_poly.pdbx_strand_id
1 'polypeptide(L)'
;MDPKVLDGIIQRLLEVKGGRPGKQVQLLEAEIRQLCLVSKDIFLQQPNLLELEAPIKICGDIHGQYSDLLRLFEYGGLPPQANYLFLGDYVDRGKQSLETICLLLAYKIKYPENFFLLRGNHECASINHLNNLDQIRNLARPTDVPDNGLLCDLLWSDPSKEIQGWGMNDRGVSYTFGPDRVTDFLQKHDLDLICRAHQVVEDGYEFFADRQLVTIFSAPNYCGEFDNAGAMMSVDETLMCSFQILKPAASEKKKFGFGSTAASRTGTPAW
;
A
#
# COMPACT_ATOMS: atom_id res chain seq x y z
N MET A 1 -1.87 -9.10 24.70
CA MET A 1 -1.65 -10.46 24.11
C MET A 1 -0.43 -11.07 24.74
N ASP A 2 -0.45 -12.37 25.06
CA ASP A 2 0.75 -13.07 25.56
C ASP A 2 1.84 -13.06 24.46
N PRO A 3 3.09 -12.68 24.78
CA PRO A 3 4.20 -12.66 23.81
C PRO A 3 4.44 -13.99 23.12
N LYS A 4 4.29 -15.13 23.83
CA LYS A 4 4.47 -16.46 23.24
C LYS A 4 3.40 -16.81 22.22
N VAL A 5 2.15 -16.38 22.47
CA VAL A 5 1.05 -16.57 21.51
C VAL A 5 1.30 -15.71 20.27
N LEU A 6 1.71 -14.45 20.45
CA LEU A 6 2.06 -13.56 19.36
C LEU A 6 3.19 -14.10 18.49
N ASP A 7 4.27 -14.59 19.12
CA ASP A 7 5.41 -15.20 18.43
C ASP A 7 4.99 -16.46 17.65
N GLY A 8 4.11 -17.27 18.24
CA GLY A 8 3.56 -18.45 17.56
C GLY A 8 2.69 -18.10 16.35
N ILE A 9 1.95 -17.01 16.39
CA ILE A 9 1.19 -16.48 15.23
C ILE A 9 2.14 -16.03 14.13
N ILE A 10 3.15 -15.20 14.47
CA ILE A 10 4.16 -14.72 13.51
C ILE A 10 4.89 -15.90 12.88
N GLN A 11 5.33 -16.87 13.65
CA GLN A 11 6.02 -18.04 13.16
C GLN A 11 5.18 -18.81 12.14
N ARG A 12 3.92 -19.14 12.45
CA ARG A 12 3.01 -19.86 11.51
C ARG A 12 2.76 -19.06 10.23
N LEU A 13 2.63 -17.74 10.33
CA LEU A 13 2.49 -16.86 9.17
C LEU A 13 3.76 -16.88 8.30
N LEU A 14 4.94 -16.91 8.88
CA LEU A 14 6.20 -16.95 8.15
C LEU A 14 6.57 -18.35 7.61
N GLU A 15 6.04 -19.44 8.16
CA GLU A 15 6.35 -20.82 7.72
C GLU A 15 5.95 -21.12 6.27
N VAL A 16 5.04 -20.33 5.68
CA VAL A 16 4.67 -20.46 4.27
C VAL A 16 5.64 -19.77 3.31
N LYS A 17 6.63 -19.04 3.84
CA LYS A 17 7.69 -18.39 3.08
C LYS A 17 8.47 -19.43 2.26
N GLY A 18 8.65 -19.18 0.96
CA GLY A 18 9.31 -20.12 0.04
C GLY A 18 8.50 -21.37 -0.28
N GLY A 19 7.29 -21.51 0.26
CA GLY A 19 6.36 -22.57 -0.07
C GLY A 19 5.56 -22.31 -1.36
N ARG A 20 4.56 -23.18 -1.64
CA ARG A 20 3.67 -23.00 -2.77
C ARG A 20 2.85 -21.73 -2.59
N PRO A 21 2.83 -20.78 -3.57
CA PRO A 21 2.00 -19.59 -3.50
C PRO A 21 0.53 -19.91 -3.22
N GLY A 22 -0.12 -19.10 -2.37
CA GLY A 22 -1.54 -19.30 -2.01
C GLY A 22 -1.79 -20.36 -0.95
N LYS A 23 -0.76 -20.90 -0.28
CA LYS A 23 -0.94 -21.78 0.87
C LYS A 23 -1.55 -20.98 2.03
N GLN A 24 -2.75 -21.35 2.45
CA GLN A 24 -3.44 -20.75 3.59
C GLN A 24 -2.74 -21.06 4.91
N VAL A 25 -2.73 -20.08 5.82
CA VAL A 25 -2.27 -20.23 7.19
C VAL A 25 -3.45 -20.43 8.11
N GLN A 26 -3.41 -21.46 8.94
CA GLN A 26 -4.47 -21.73 9.92
C GLN A 26 -4.27 -20.84 11.16
N LEU A 27 -5.16 -19.87 11.33
CA LEU A 27 -5.27 -19.03 12.52
C LEU A 27 -6.62 -19.29 13.19
N LEU A 28 -6.63 -19.28 14.52
CA LEU A 28 -7.87 -19.38 15.28
C LEU A 28 -8.61 -18.03 15.26
N GLU A 29 -9.93 -18.06 15.20
CA GLU A 29 -10.76 -16.85 15.28
C GLU A 29 -10.42 -16.01 16.55
N ALA A 30 -10.20 -16.68 17.68
CA ALA A 30 -9.80 -16.00 18.92
C ALA A 30 -8.46 -15.26 18.80
N GLU A 31 -7.49 -15.80 18.03
CA GLU A 31 -6.19 -15.15 17.77
C GLU A 31 -6.38 -13.92 16.90
N ILE A 32 -7.14 -14.03 15.80
CA ILE A 32 -7.46 -12.92 14.91
C ILE A 32 -8.17 -11.80 15.68
N ARG A 33 -9.19 -12.15 16.46
CA ARG A 33 -9.91 -11.20 17.30
C ARG A 33 -8.98 -10.48 18.28
N GLN A 34 -8.05 -11.21 18.87
CA GLN A 34 -7.09 -10.63 19.83
C GLN A 34 -6.08 -9.71 19.13
N LEU A 35 -5.60 -10.06 17.93
CA LEU A 35 -4.78 -9.16 17.10
C LEU A 35 -5.51 -7.84 16.83
N CYS A 36 -6.77 -7.90 16.40
CA CYS A 36 -7.57 -6.70 16.12
C CYS A 36 -7.77 -5.83 17.37
N LEU A 37 -8.09 -6.42 18.51
CA LEU A 37 -8.34 -5.66 19.75
C LEU A 37 -7.06 -4.98 20.26
N VAL A 38 -5.95 -5.72 20.33
CA VAL A 38 -4.69 -5.17 20.85
C VAL A 38 -4.10 -4.12 19.92
N SER A 39 -4.13 -4.35 18.61
CA SER A 39 -3.64 -3.36 17.64
C SER A 39 -4.49 -2.08 17.63
N LYS A 40 -5.82 -2.21 17.78
CA LYS A 40 -6.73 -1.05 17.94
C LYS A 40 -6.29 -0.15 19.09
N ASP A 41 -5.99 -0.72 20.25
CA ASP A 41 -5.56 0.06 21.41
C ASP A 41 -4.23 0.77 21.15
N ILE A 42 -3.28 0.12 20.46
CA ILE A 42 -2.01 0.73 20.05
C ILE A 42 -2.26 1.90 19.07
N PHE A 43 -3.09 1.70 18.04
CA PHE A 43 -3.40 2.76 17.08
C PHE A 43 -4.08 3.97 17.74
N LEU A 44 -4.99 3.75 18.70
CA LEU A 44 -5.67 4.84 19.39
C LEU A 44 -4.75 5.63 20.34
N GLN A 45 -3.67 5.02 20.81
CA GLN A 45 -2.66 5.69 21.66
C GLN A 45 -1.63 6.49 20.83
N GLN A 46 -1.38 6.11 19.58
CA GLN A 46 -0.48 6.84 18.70
C GLN A 46 -1.15 8.10 18.14
N PRO A 47 -0.40 9.18 17.82
CA PRO A 47 -0.97 10.38 17.22
C PRO A 47 -1.52 10.12 15.80
N ASN A 48 -2.45 10.96 15.35
CA ASN A 48 -2.96 10.91 13.97
C ASN A 48 -1.89 11.24 12.94
N LEU A 49 -1.08 12.26 13.22
CA LEU A 49 0.09 12.63 12.44
C LEU A 49 1.32 11.98 13.08
N LEU A 50 1.90 11.03 12.39
CA LEU A 50 3.14 10.37 12.80
C LEU A 50 4.33 11.23 12.35
N GLU A 51 5.28 11.45 13.24
CA GLU A 51 6.58 12.06 12.95
C GLU A 51 7.63 10.97 13.19
N LEU A 52 8.22 10.47 12.11
CA LEU A 52 9.07 9.28 12.11
C LEU A 52 10.50 9.65 11.71
N GLU A 53 11.46 8.89 12.21
CA GLU A 53 12.89 9.07 11.92
C GLU A 53 13.38 8.04 10.89
N ALA A 54 14.31 8.49 10.06
CA ALA A 54 15.08 7.58 9.20
C ALA A 54 16.15 6.84 10.06
N PRO A 55 16.57 5.62 9.64
CA PRO A 55 16.23 4.95 8.39
C PRO A 55 14.87 4.25 8.43
N ILE A 56 14.13 4.26 7.32
CA ILE A 56 12.80 3.66 7.22
C ILE A 56 12.53 3.09 5.81
N LYS A 57 11.76 2.00 5.76
CA LYS A 57 11.25 1.38 4.53
C LYS A 57 9.79 1.78 4.34
N ILE A 58 9.44 2.29 3.15
CA ILE A 58 8.08 2.71 2.83
C ILE A 58 7.52 1.79 1.76
N CYS A 59 6.38 1.17 2.06
CA CYS A 59 5.63 0.29 1.17
C CYS A 59 4.27 0.90 0.83
N GLY A 60 3.86 0.81 -0.43
CA GLY A 60 2.51 1.15 -0.89
C GLY A 60 1.54 -0.03 -0.78
N ASP A 61 0.55 -0.04 -1.66
CA ASP A 61 -0.54 -1.02 -1.72
C ASP A 61 -0.04 -2.47 -1.74
N ILE A 62 -0.65 -3.34 -0.95
CA ILE A 62 -0.33 -4.78 -0.86
C ILE A 62 -1.48 -5.64 -1.39
N HIS A 63 -2.72 -5.25 -1.13
CA HIS A 63 -3.94 -5.87 -1.64
C HIS A 63 -3.98 -7.40 -1.52
N GLY A 64 -3.70 -7.94 -0.34
CA GLY A 64 -3.77 -9.38 -0.09
C GLY A 64 -2.78 -10.24 -0.90
N GLN A 65 -1.77 -9.64 -1.53
CA GLN A 65 -0.67 -10.32 -2.22
C GLN A 65 0.40 -10.77 -1.21
N TYR A 66 0.03 -11.71 -0.36
CA TYR A 66 0.81 -12.15 0.80
C TYR A 66 2.21 -12.65 0.44
N SER A 67 2.34 -13.38 -0.67
CA SER A 67 3.64 -13.87 -1.14
C SER A 67 4.58 -12.71 -1.49
N ASP A 68 4.06 -11.63 -2.03
CA ASP A 68 4.85 -10.44 -2.38
C ASP A 68 5.22 -9.63 -1.14
N LEU A 69 4.32 -9.54 -0.15
CA LEU A 69 4.67 -9.00 1.17
C LEU A 69 5.83 -9.74 1.82
N LEU A 70 5.84 -11.08 1.76
CA LEU A 70 6.97 -11.86 2.28
C LEU A 70 8.27 -11.60 1.52
N ARG A 71 8.20 -11.39 0.20
CA ARG A 71 9.37 -10.98 -0.62
C ARG A 71 9.86 -9.58 -0.26
N LEU A 72 8.97 -8.62 0.03
CA LEU A 72 9.36 -7.30 0.54
C LEU A 72 10.20 -7.43 1.81
N PHE A 73 9.77 -8.27 2.75
CA PHE A 73 10.54 -8.53 3.97
C PHE A 73 11.85 -9.29 3.71
N GLU A 74 11.94 -10.11 2.66
CA GLU A 74 13.20 -10.73 2.26
C GLU A 74 14.23 -9.71 1.79
N TYR A 75 13.80 -8.73 1.01
CA TYR A 75 14.67 -7.68 0.49
C TYR A 75 14.96 -6.58 1.52
N GLY A 76 13.96 -6.20 2.29
CA GLY A 76 14.05 -5.10 3.25
C GLY A 76 14.60 -5.47 4.62
N GLY A 77 14.58 -6.77 4.96
CA GLY A 77 14.84 -7.29 6.32
C GLY A 77 13.56 -7.42 7.13
N LEU A 78 13.53 -8.39 8.05
CA LEU A 78 12.39 -8.58 8.96
C LEU A 78 12.41 -7.54 10.10
N PRO A 79 11.24 -7.08 10.60
CA PRO A 79 11.21 -6.30 11.84
C PRO A 79 11.81 -7.08 13.04
N PRO A 80 12.59 -6.46 13.95
CA PRO A 80 12.92 -5.03 14.03
C PRO A 80 14.24 -4.64 13.32
N GLN A 81 14.81 -5.49 12.44
CA GLN A 81 16.07 -5.22 11.73
C GLN A 81 15.92 -4.01 10.79
N ALA A 82 14.70 -3.73 10.35
CA ALA A 82 14.35 -2.53 9.59
C ALA A 82 13.05 -1.93 10.14
N ASN A 83 12.95 -0.61 10.09
CA ASN A 83 11.72 0.14 10.38
C ASN A 83 10.86 0.18 9.12
N TYR A 84 9.55 0.07 9.29
CA TYR A 84 8.59 0.04 8.19
C TYR A 84 7.46 1.05 8.36
N LEU A 85 7.11 1.71 7.27
CA LEU A 85 5.87 2.46 7.09
C LEU A 85 5.11 1.87 5.90
N PHE A 86 3.90 1.41 6.14
CA PHE A 86 2.97 1.00 5.09
C PHE A 86 1.89 2.06 4.89
N LEU A 87 1.63 2.42 3.63
CA LEU A 87 0.77 3.55 3.27
C LEU A 87 -0.71 3.20 3.21
N GLY A 88 -1.08 1.91 3.39
CA GLY A 88 -2.46 1.43 3.38
C GLY A 88 -2.72 0.36 2.32
N ASP A 89 -4.00 0.08 2.07
CA ASP A 89 -4.51 -0.86 1.08
C ASP A 89 -3.93 -2.27 1.22
N TYR A 90 -4.14 -2.87 2.40
CA TYR A 90 -3.62 -4.18 2.76
C TYR A 90 -4.46 -5.33 2.22
N VAL A 91 -5.76 -5.09 2.11
CA VAL A 91 -6.79 -6.10 1.83
C VAL A 91 -7.39 -5.92 0.45
N ASP A 92 -8.31 -6.84 0.09
CA ASP A 92 -9.01 -6.91 -1.20
C ASP A 92 -8.11 -7.26 -2.40
N ARG A 93 -8.71 -7.59 -3.52
CA ARG A 93 -8.08 -7.94 -4.81
C ARG A 93 -7.29 -9.25 -4.78
N GLY A 94 -6.30 -9.39 -3.90
CA GLY A 94 -5.52 -10.61 -3.72
C GLY A 94 -6.25 -11.68 -2.91
N LYS A 95 -5.68 -12.90 -2.90
CA LYS A 95 -6.34 -14.10 -2.33
C LYS A 95 -6.06 -14.30 -0.85
N GLN A 96 -5.10 -13.58 -0.26
CA GLN A 96 -4.61 -13.81 1.09
C GLN A 96 -4.64 -12.52 1.94
N SER A 97 -5.78 -11.81 1.88
CA SER A 97 -5.99 -10.59 2.66
C SER A 97 -5.89 -10.82 4.17
N LEU A 98 -6.37 -11.98 4.64
CA LEU A 98 -6.36 -12.31 6.06
C LEU A 98 -4.95 -12.54 6.58
N GLU A 99 -4.13 -13.33 5.87
CA GLU A 99 -2.73 -13.55 6.22
C GLU A 99 -1.94 -12.24 6.19
N THR A 100 -2.19 -11.41 5.17
CA THR A 100 -1.54 -10.11 5.01
C THR A 100 -1.80 -9.22 6.23
N ILE A 101 -3.07 -8.96 6.54
CA ILE A 101 -3.40 -8.06 7.65
C ILE A 101 -2.99 -8.64 9.01
N CYS A 102 -3.13 -9.97 9.21
CA CYS A 102 -2.74 -10.59 10.47
C CYS A 102 -1.24 -10.50 10.73
N LEU A 103 -0.38 -10.66 9.70
CA LEU A 103 1.06 -10.50 9.84
C LEU A 103 1.44 -9.05 10.16
N LEU A 104 0.84 -8.08 9.45
CA LEU A 104 1.09 -6.67 9.68
C LEU A 104 0.65 -6.22 11.09
N LEU A 105 -0.55 -6.64 11.54
CA LEU A 105 -1.01 -6.35 12.90
C LEU A 105 -0.14 -7.04 13.97
N ALA A 106 0.31 -8.27 13.74
CA ALA A 106 1.20 -8.97 14.65
C ALA A 106 2.54 -8.24 14.80
N TYR A 107 3.14 -7.77 13.71
CA TYR A 107 4.34 -6.94 13.77
C TYR A 107 4.10 -5.58 14.43
N LYS A 108 2.96 -4.93 14.16
CA LYS A 108 2.56 -3.69 14.86
C LYS A 108 2.48 -3.86 16.38
N ILE A 109 1.92 -4.98 16.83
CA ILE A 109 1.83 -5.31 18.27
C ILE A 109 3.22 -5.59 18.85
N LYS A 110 4.06 -6.32 18.12
CA LYS A 110 5.38 -6.72 18.60
C LYS A 110 6.39 -5.58 18.62
N TYR A 111 6.31 -4.68 17.64
CA TYR A 111 7.27 -3.60 17.42
C TYR A 111 6.57 -2.26 17.16
N PRO A 112 5.79 -1.72 18.11
CA PRO A 112 4.93 -0.56 17.88
C PRO A 112 5.69 0.72 17.47
N GLU A 113 6.95 0.84 17.86
CA GLU A 113 7.81 2.00 17.57
C GLU A 113 8.71 1.83 16.34
N ASN A 114 8.63 0.67 15.68
CA ASN A 114 9.44 0.35 14.49
C ASN A 114 8.58 -0.04 13.28
N PHE A 115 7.27 -0.22 13.49
CA PHE A 115 6.36 -0.74 12.48
C PHE A 115 5.10 0.09 12.44
N PHE A 116 4.89 0.82 11.34
CA PHE A 116 3.82 1.80 11.21
C PHE A 116 2.90 1.43 10.06
N LEU A 117 1.60 1.52 10.33
CA LEU A 117 0.54 1.21 9.37
C LEU A 117 -0.38 2.42 9.25
N LEU A 118 -0.50 2.99 8.06
CA LEU A 118 -1.51 3.99 7.74
C LEU A 118 -2.79 3.30 7.26
N ARG A 119 -3.87 4.04 7.18
CA ARG A 119 -5.15 3.57 6.68
C ARG A 119 -5.28 3.93 5.21
N GLY A 120 -5.51 2.97 4.33
CA GLY A 120 -5.81 3.18 2.92
C GLY A 120 -7.31 3.29 2.66
N ASN A 121 -7.70 3.50 1.40
CA ASN A 121 -9.11 3.61 1.03
C ASN A 121 -9.85 2.27 1.08
N HIS A 122 -9.18 1.14 0.92
CA HIS A 122 -9.74 -0.20 1.11
C HIS A 122 -9.99 -0.56 2.58
N GLU A 123 -9.41 0.17 3.52
CA GLU A 123 -9.70 0.04 4.95
C GLU A 123 -10.80 1.01 5.40
N CYS A 124 -11.48 1.74 4.51
CA CYS A 124 -12.55 2.69 4.86
C CYS A 124 -13.40 3.19 3.67
N ALA A 125 -14.47 3.94 4.01
CA ALA A 125 -15.30 4.72 3.09
C ALA A 125 -15.09 6.23 3.34
N SER A 126 -14.79 6.96 2.31
CA SER A 126 -14.77 8.39 1.86
C SER A 126 -14.64 9.63 2.80
N ILE A 127 -14.02 10.73 2.50
CA ILE A 127 -13.96 12.09 1.91
C ILE A 127 -13.32 13.27 2.69
N ASN A 128 -12.57 14.24 2.06
CA ASN A 128 -12.36 15.72 1.91
C ASN A 128 -11.02 16.40 2.29
N HIS A 129 -10.70 17.53 1.58
CA HIS A 129 -9.50 18.34 1.40
C HIS A 129 -8.63 18.73 2.62
N LEU A 130 -7.29 18.60 2.47
CA LEU A 130 -6.29 19.06 3.43
C LEU A 130 -5.81 20.49 3.13
N ASN A 131 -5.96 21.40 4.10
CA ASN A 131 -5.39 22.75 4.04
C ASN A 131 -4.26 22.98 5.04
N ASN A 132 -4.11 22.14 6.07
CA ASN A 132 -3.08 22.26 7.10
C ASN A 132 -2.86 20.91 7.80
N LEU A 133 -1.61 20.56 8.14
CA LEU A 133 -1.25 19.36 8.90
C LEU A 133 -1.92 19.29 10.28
N ASP A 134 -2.25 20.43 10.90
CA ASP A 134 -2.99 20.47 12.16
C ASP A 134 -4.40 19.89 12.04
N GLN A 135 -4.99 19.89 10.84
CA GLN A 135 -6.28 19.25 10.60
C GLN A 135 -6.17 17.74 10.78
N ILE A 136 -5.05 17.13 10.37
CA ILE A 136 -4.79 15.70 10.61
C ILE A 136 -4.62 15.43 12.10
N ARG A 137 -3.84 16.26 12.81
CA ARG A 137 -3.60 16.10 14.27
C ARG A 137 -4.89 16.11 15.08
N ASN A 138 -5.88 16.88 14.65
CA ASN A 138 -7.14 17.11 15.37
C ASN A 138 -8.29 16.19 14.93
N LEU A 139 -8.06 15.21 14.05
CA LEU A 139 -9.08 14.24 13.66
C LEU A 139 -9.51 13.39 14.85
N ALA A 140 -10.83 13.28 15.05
CA ALA A 140 -11.38 12.38 16.06
C ALA A 140 -11.16 10.92 15.66
N ARG A 141 -10.84 10.06 16.61
CA ARG A 141 -10.71 8.59 16.42
C ARG A 141 -11.37 7.82 17.56
N PRO A 142 -12.03 6.67 17.30
CA PRO A 142 -12.26 6.10 15.96
C PRO A 142 -13.25 6.94 15.16
N THR A 143 -13.08 7.03 13.84
CA THR A 143 -14.02 7.67 12.94
C THR A 143 -14.14 6.88 11.65
N ASP A 144 -15.34 6.81 11.11
CA ASP A 144 -15.54 6.37 9.74
C ASP A 144 -15.10 7.49 8.80
N VAL A 145 -14.69 7.12 7.60
CA VAL A 145 -14.35 8.11 6.59
C VAL A 145 -15.66 8.49 5.88
N PRO A 146 -16.07 9.75 5.92
CA PRO A 146 -17.33 10.20 5.32
C PRO A 146 -17.24 10.33 3.79
N ASP A 147 -18.36 10.45 3.05
CA ASP A 147 -18.43 10.53 1.57
C ASP A 147 -17.87 11.85 0.97
N ASN A 148 -17.43 12.84 1.73
CA ASN A 148 -16.75 14.10 1.34
C ASN A 148 -16.02 14.75 2.53
N GLY A 149 -14.81 15.31 2.39
CA GLY A 149 -14.03 15.92 3.45
C GLY A 149 -12.57 15.44 3.52
N LEU A 150 -11.73 16.03 4.36
CA LEU A 150 -10.29 15.85 4.48
C LEU A 150 -9.80 14.38 4.42
N LEU A 151 -10.47 13.46 5.10
CA LEU A 151 -10.03 12.06 5.15
C LEU A 151 -10.13 11.34 3.79
N CYS A 152 -11.05 11.74 2.91
CA CYS A 152 -11.13 11.12 1.58
C CYS A 152 -10.06 11.60 0.64
N ASP A 153 -9.85 12.90 0.59
CA ASP A 153 -8.87 13.41 -0.34
C ASP A 153 -7.47 12.94 0.02
N LEU A 154 -7.23 12.68 1.32
CA LEU A 154 -6.02 11.98 1.76
C LEU A 154 -5.94 10.54 1.23
N LEU A 155 -7.08 9.89 0.98
CA LEU A 155 -7.15 8.47 0.62
C LEU A 155 -7.48 8.21 -0.85
N TRP A 156 -8.11 9.17 -1.54
CA TRP A 156 -8.66 8.98 -2.88
C TRP A 156 -8.16 9.96 -3.94
N SER A 157 -7.52 11.08 -3.55
CA SER A 157 -7.03 12.04 -4.54
C SER A 157 -5.83 11.52 -5.33
N ASP A 158 -5.79 11.89 -6.60
CA ASP A 158 -4.76 11.46 -7.53
C ASP A 158 -4.03 12.65 -8.17
N PRO A 159 -2.71 12.55 -8.44
CA PRO A 159 -2.00 13.53 -9.25
C PRO A 159 -2.41 13.42 -10.71
N SER A 160 -2.49 14.57 -11.41
CA SER A 160 -2.74 14.65 -12.86
C SER A 160 -1.83 15.66 -13.52
N LYS A 161 -1.11 15.23 -14.57
CA LYS A 161 -0.20 16.09 -15.36
C LYS A 161 -0.94 17.09 -16.25
N GLU A 162 -2.23 16.83 -16.51
CA GLU A 162 -3.04 17.56 -17.48
C GLU A 162 -3.79 18.75 -16.89
N ILE A 163 -3.81 18.88 -15.56
CA ILE A 163 -4.57 19.93 -14.88
C ILE A 163 -3.65 20.88 -14.11
N GLN A 164 -4.15 22.11 -13.93
CA GLN A 164 -3.62 23.09 -13.01
C GLN A 164 -4.67 23.31 -11.90
N GLY A 165 -4.24 23.36 -10.64
CA GLY A 165 -5.17 23.45 -9.52
C GLY A 165 -5.79 22.09 -9.17
N TRP A 166 -7.08 22.10 -8.93
CA TRP A 166 -7.89 20.92 -8.59
C TRP A 166 -8.86 20.59 -9.70
N GLY A 167 -9.05 19.31 -10.03
CA GLY A 167 -10.00 18.81 -11.01
C GLY A 167 -10.90 17.71 -10.44
N MET A 168 -11.95 17.34 -11.18
CA MET A 168 -12.78 16.18 -10.84
C MET A 168 -11.99 14.90 -11.07
N ASN A 169 -12.10 13.94 -10.15
CA ASN A 169 -11.50 12.63 -10.31
C ASN A 169 -12.43 11.69 -11.10
N ASP A 170 -11.89 11.01 -12.11
CA ASP A 170 -12.64 10.04 -12.93
C ASP A 170 -13.13 8.82 -12.13
N ARG A 171 -12.61 8.61 -10.92
CA ARG A 171 -13.13 7.60 -9.98
C ARG A 171 -14.55 7.92 -9.48
N GLY A 172 -15.07 9.11 -9.75
CA GLY A 172 -16.39 9.58 -9.26
C GLY A 172 -16.37 9.96 -7.78
N VAL A 173 -15.19 10.01 -7.14
CA VAL A 173 -14.98 10.37 -5.75
C VAL A 173 -13.69 11.17 -5.63
N SER A 174 -13.67 12.20 -4.73
CA SER A 174 -12.51 13.06 -4.50
C SER A 174 -12.07 13.86 -5.75
N TYR A 175 -10.81 14.26 -5.81
CA TYR A 175 -10.28 15.20 -6.80
C TYR A 175 -8.97 14.71 -7.37
N THR A 176 -8.60 15.27 -8.54
CA THR A 176 -7.25 15.26 -9.04
C THR A 176 -6.56 16.59 -8.73
N PHE A 177 -5.24 16.57 -8.58
CA PHE A 177 -4.44 17.77 -8.30
C PHE A 177 -3.26 17.90 -9.25
N GLY A 178 -3.01 19.15 -9.68
CA GLY A 178 -1.92 19.48 -10.59
C GLY A 178 -0.56 19.62 -9.91
N PRO A 179 0.54 19.72 -10.70
CA PRO A 179 1.89 19.94 -10.18
C PRO A 179 2.02 21.20 -9.30
N ASP A 180 1.25 22.25 -9.62
CA ASP A 180 1.22 23.50 -8.87
C ASP A 180 0.76 23.29 -7.41
N ARG A 181 -0.23 22.40 -7.18
CA ARG A 181 -0.70 22.08 -5.81
C ARG A 181 0.35 21.35 -5.00
N VAL A 182 1.13 20.46 -5.64
CA VAL A 182 2.25 19.77 -5.00
C VAL A 182 3.32 20.78 -4.57
N THR A 183 3.72 21.68 -5.48
CA THR A 183 4.72 22.70 -5.20
C THR A 183 4.27 23.64 -4.08
N ASP A 184 3.03 24.15 -4.14
CA ASP A 184 2.46 25.02 -3.12
C ASP A 184 2.45 24.35 -1.73
N PHE A 185 2.07 23.07 -1.67
CA PHE A 185 2.01 22.31 -0.42
C PHE A 185 3.39 22.12 0.20
N LEU A 186 4.38 21.68 -0.62
CA LEU A 186 5.75 21.49 -0.15
C LEU A 186 6.37 22.79 0.36
N GLN A 187 6.23 23.89 -0.38
CA GLN A 187 6.72 25.20 0.03
C GLN A 187 6.05 25.71 1.31
N LYS A 188 4.73 25.55 1.41
CA LYS A 188 3.96 25.97 2.58
C LYS A 188 4.38 25.28 3.87
N HIS A 189 4.75 24.00 3.78
CA HIS A 189 5.05 23.16 4.92
C HIS A 189 6.54 22.89 5.14
N ASP A 190 7.41 23.49 4.32
CA ASP A 190 8.87 23.29 4.35
C ASP A 190 9.24 21.80 4.22
N LEU A 191 8.67 21.15 3.19
CA LEU A 191 8.85 19.74 2.88
C LEU A 191 9.52 19.56 1.52
N ASP A 192 10.29 18.48 1.35
CA ASP A 192 11.05 18.20 0.13
C ASP A 192 10.32 17.25 -0.83
N LEU A 193 9.55 16.30 -0.32
CA LEU A 193 8.94 15.23 -1.11
C LEU A 193 7.60 14.77 -0.51
N ILE A 194 6.61 14.58 -1.36
CA ILE A 194 5.40 13.83 -1.03
C ILE A 194 5.58 12.38 -1.47
N CYS A 195 5.37 11.43 -0.57
CA CYS A 195 5.30 10.01 -0.87
C CYS A 195 3.86 9.51 -0.65
N ARG A 196 3.25 8.91 -1.69
CA ARG A 196 1.87 8.38 -1.65
C ARG A 196 1.77 7.04 -2.39
N ALA A 197 0.62 6.41 -2.30
CA ALA A 197 0.29 5.12 -2.92
C ALA A 197 -1.02 5.21 -3.74
N HIS A 198 -1.90 4.22 -3.74
CA HIS A 198 -3.26 4.26 -4.28
C HIS A 198 -3.38 4.20 -5.82
N GLN A 199 -2.31 4.35 -6.58
CA GLN A 199 -2.32 4.20 -8.05
C GLN A 199 -1.34 3.14 -8.49
N VAL A 200 -1.80 2.27 -9.39
CA VAL A 200 -0.92 1.31 -10.09
C VAL A 200 0.02 2.09 -10.99
N VAL A 201 1.32 1.84 -10.86
CA VAL A 201 2.37 2.41 -11.71
C VAL A 201 3.26 1.30 -12.27
N GLU A 202 3.70 1.45 -13.52
CA GLU A 202 4.34 0.38 -14.30
C GLU A 202 5.60 -0.20 -13.62
N ASP A 203 6.49 0.67 -13.13
CA ASP A 203 7.76 0.28 -12.49
C ASP A 203 7.65 0.06 -10.97
N GLY A 204 6.42 0.10 -10.40
CA GLY A 204 6.17 0.06 -8.96
C GLY A 204 6.40 1.40 -8.25
N TYR A 205 6.98 2.38 -8.91
CA TYR A 205 7.05 3.78 -8.48
C TYR A 205 7.04 4.73 -9.66
N GLU A 206 6.48 5.92 -9.48
CA GLU A 206 6.47 6.98 -10.49
C GLU A 206 6.64 8.35 -9.84
N PHE A 207 7.55 9.17 -10.41
CA PHE A 207 7.72 10.55 -10.01
C PHE A 207 6.78 11.48 -10.74
N PHE A 208 6.31 12.51 -10.03
CA PHE A 208 5.43 13.57 -10.51
C PHE A 208 5.94 14.94 -10.05
N ALA A 209 5.53 16.03 -10.75
CA ALA A 209 5.87 17.42 -10.41
C ALA A 209 7.37 17.63 -10.19
N ASP A 210 8.20 17.37 -11.21
CA ASP A 210 9.66 17.52 -11.15
C ASP A 210 10.31 16.80 -9.94
N ARG A 211 9.84 15.57 -9.67
CA ARG A 211 10.28 14.70 -8.55
C ARG A 211 9.89 15.20 -7.15
N GLN A 212 8.94 16.10 -7.06
CA GLN A 212 8.40 16.60 -5.79
C GLN A 212 7.35 15.66 -5.16
N LEU A 213 6.81 14.72 -5.97
CA LEU A 213 5.93 13.66 -5.50
C LEU A 213 6.37 12.32 -6.08
N VAL A 214 6.28 11.26 -5.28
CA VAL A 214 6.46 9.88 -5.74
C VAL A 214 5.25 9.03 -5.35
N THR A 215 4.71 8.31 -6.32
CA THR A 215 3.74 7.23 -6.10
C THR A 215 4.51 5.93 -5.91
N ILE A 216 4.19 5.16 -4.87
CA ILE A 216 4.75 3.83 -4.59
C ILE A 216 3.62 2.81 -4.61
N PHE A 217 3.78 1.75 -5.39
CA PHE A 217 2.85 0.64 -5.48
C PHE A 217 3.62 -0.67 -5.25
N SER A 218 3.24 -1.46 -4.25
CA SER A 218 4.03 -2.60 -3.78
C SER A 218 3.47 -3.97 -4.17
N ALA A 219 2.37 -4.00 -4.96
CA ALA A 219 1.73 -5.22 -5.45
C ALA A 219 2.07 -5.47 -6.94
N PRO A 220 3.08 -6.30 -7.29
CA PRO A 220 3.42 -6.60 -8.68
C PRO A 220 2.33 -7.45 -9.34
N ASN A 221 2.18 -7.34 -10.67
CA ASN A 221 1.14 -8.05 -11.45
C ASN A 221 -0.25 -7.93 -10.81
N TYR A 222 -0.65 -6.68 -10.55
CA TYR A 222 -1.85 -6.36 -9.80
C TYR A 222 -3.10 -6.98 -10.40
N CYS A 223 -3.92 -7.65 -9.59
CA CYS A 223 -5.11 -8.42 -9.99
C CYS A 223 -4.82 -9.56 -11.00
N GLY A 224 -3.56 -9.80 -11.40
CA GLY A 224 -3.22 -10.66 -12.53
C GLY A 224 -3.58 -10.08 -13.90
N GLU A 225 -3.89 -8.78 -13.96
CA GLU A 225 -4.33 -8.04 -15.15
C GLU A 225 -3.30 -6.99 -15.58
N PHE A 226 -2.55 -6.44 -14.63
CA PHE A 226 -1.50 -5.45 -14.88
C PHE A 226 -0.12 -6.12 -14.91
N ASP A 227 0.73 -5.76 -15.88
CA ASP A 227 2.13 -6.25 -15.97
C ASP A 227 3.09 -5.31 -15.21
N ASN A 228 2.64 -4.70 -14.14
CA ASN A 228 3.41 -3.78 -13.33
C ASN A 228 4.40 -4.50 -12.42
N ALA A 229 5.52 -3.85 -12.15
CA ALA A 229 6.37 -4.20 -11.01
C ALA A 229 5.77 -3.66 -9.69
N GLY A 230 6.24 -4.16 -8.56
CA GLY A 230 6.05 -3.54 -7.25
C GLY A 230 7.33 -2.83 -6.82
N ALA A 231 7.24 -1.87 -5.91
CA ALA A 231 8.41 -1.21 -5.33
C ALA A 231 8.26 -0.97 -3.83
N MET A 232 9.41 -0.86 -3.17
CA MET A 232 9.57 -0.38 -1.80
C MET A 232 10.62 0.73 -1.82
N MET A 233 10.33 1.88 -1.21
CA MET A 233 11.29 2.96 -1.04
C MET A 233 12.04 2.81 0.28
N SER A 234 13.36 2.98 0.25
CA SER A 234 14.20 3.04 1.43
C SER A 234 14.71 4.46 1.59
N VAL A 235 14.50 5.03 2.75
CA VAL A 235 15.10 6.31 3.17
C VAL A 235 16.20 5.98 4.18
N ASP A 236 17.43 6.34 3.88
CA ASP A 236 18.56 6.10 4.77
C ASP A 236 18.78 7.24 5.80
N GLU A 237 19.76 7.11 6.67
CA GLU A 237 20.08 8.08 7.72
C GLU A 237 20.47 9.46 7.17
N THR A 238 20.88 9.56 5.90
CA THR A 238 21.20 10.82 5.21
C THR A 238 20.02 11.38 4.42
N LEU A 239 18.82 10.79 4.56
CA LEU A 239 17.58 11.09 3.83
C LEU A 239 17.69 10.78 2.32
N MET A 240 18.67 10.00 1.89
CA MET A 240 18.73 9.51 0.52
C MET A 240 17.69 8.44 0.27
N CYS A 241 16.91 8.64 -0.79
CA CYS A 241 15.87 7.72 -1.21
C CYS A 241 16.38 6.75 -2.29
N SER A 242 16.14 5.46 -2.09
CA SER A 242 16.42 4.41 -3.06
C SER A 242 15.23 3.46 -3.20
N PHE A 243 15.12 2.75 -4.34
CA PHE A 243 13.99 1.88 -4.62
C PHE A 243 14.45 0.43 -4.79
N GLN A 244 13.75 -0.46 -4.11
CA GLN A 244 13.85 -1.91 -4.31
C GLN A 244 12.67 -2.35 -5.17
N ILE A 245 12.96 -2.90 -6.37
CA ILE A 245 11.94 -3.31 -7.33
C ILE A 245 11.60 -4.79 -7.18
N LEU A 246 10.31 -5.08 -7.06
CA LEU A 246 9.75 -6.43 -7.08
C LEU A 246 9.18 -6.73 -8.47
N LYS A 247 9.86 -7.56 -9.23
CA LYS A 247 9.30 -8.06 -10.51
C LYS A 247 8.22 -9.10 -10.23
N PRO A 248 7.17 -9.19 -11.11
CA PRO A 248 6.19 -10.27 -11.06
C PRO A 248 6.87 -11.63 -10.99
N ALA A 249 6.32 -12.55 -10.19
CA ALA A 249 6.87 -13.90 -10.07
C ALA A 249 6.77 -14.66 -11.42
N ALA A 250 7.82 -15.42 -11.78
CA ALA A 250 7.88 -16.11 -13.07
C ALA A 250 6.72 -17.10 -13.35
N SER A 251 6.06 -17.60 -12.29
CA SER A 251 4.88 -18.46 -12.37
C SER A 251 3.60 -17.73 -12.83
N GLU A 252 3.54 -16.41 -12.72
CA GLU A 252 2.37 -15.60 -13.06
C GLU A 252 2.37 -15.17 -14.54
N LYS A 253 3.53 -15.13 -15.19
CA LYS A 253 3.67 -14.75 -16.63
C LYS A 253 3.02 -15.73 -17.61
N LYS A 254 2.57 -16.90 -17.20
CA LYS A 254 2.03 -17.96 -18.10
C LYS A 254 0.54 -17.86 -18.43
N LYS A 255 -0.21 -16.87 -17.95
CA LYS A 255 -1.67 -16.78 -18.18
C LYS A 255 -2.11 -15.90 -19.35
N PHE A 256 -1.25 -15.14 -19.98
CA PHE A 256 -1.57 -14.32 -21.16
C PHE A 256 -0.84 -14.78 -22.40
N GLY A 257 -1.08 -16.04 -22.84
CA GLY A 257 -0.84 -16.47 -24.18
C GLY A 257 -2.14 -16.39 -24.97
N PHE A 258 -2.41 -15.30 -25.64
CA PHE A 258 -3.43 -15.24 -26.69
C PHE A 258 -3.04 -16.24 -27.77
N GLY A 259 -3.70 -17.40 -27.79
CA GLY A 259 -3.65 -18.34 -28.89
C GLY A 259 -4.36 -17.72 -30.10
N SER A 260 -3.64 -17.07 -30.98
CA SER A 260 -4.12 -16.73 -32.30
C SER A 260 -4.13 -18.03 -33.14
N THR A 261 -5.21 -18.78 -33.10
CA THR A 261 -5.51 -19.76 -34.16
C THR A 261 -6.08 -18.99 -35.34
N ALA A 262 -5.21 -18.64 -36.27
CA ALA A 262 -5.61 -18.25 -37.61
C ALA A 262 -6.20 -19.49 -38.32
N ALA A 263 -7.52 -19.60 -38.33
CA ALA A 263 -8.20 -20.50 -39.20
C ALA A 263 -8.36 -19.83 -40.58
N SER A 264 -7.53 -20.22 -41.53
CA SER A 264 -7.74 -19.94 -42.96
C SER A 264 -9.00 -20.63 -43.42
N ARG A 265 -10.03 -19.88 -43.79
CA ARG A 265 -11.14 -20.37 -44.65
C ARG A 265 -11.05 -19.63 -45.99
N THR A 266 -10.49 -20.35 -46.96
CA THR A 266 -10.76 -20.11 -48.38
C THR A 266 -12.13 -20.68 -48.69
N GLY A 267 -13.05 -19.87 -49.20
CA GLY A 267 -14.37 -20.29 -49.67
C GLY A 267 -14.97 -19.19 -50.53
N THR A 268 -14.83 -19.34 -51.85
CA THR A 268 -15.45 -18.53 -52.90
C THR A 268 -16.99 -18.61 -52.83
N PRO A 269 -17.70 -17.51 -53.10
CA PRO A 269 -19.15 -17.54 -53.26
C PRO A 269 -19.51 -17.81 -54.71
N ALA A 270 -20.48 -18.67 -54.93
CA ALA A 270 -21.25 -18.78 -56.15
C ALA A 270 -22.69 -18.30 -55.90
N TRP A 271 -23.17 -17.45 -56.82
CA TRP A 271 -24.50 -16.87 -57.07
C TRP A 271 -24.99 -15.76 -56.17
#